data_e26e45e30d07d3c8d6717f9873731839
#
_entry.id   e26e45e30d07d3c8d6717f9873731839
#
_cell.length_a   1.000
_cell.length_b   1.000
_cell.length_c   1.000
_cell.angle_alpha   90.00
_cell.angle_beta   90.00
_cell.angle_gamma   90.00
#
_symmetry.space_group_name_H-M   'P 1'
#
loop_
_entity.id
_entity.type
_entity.pdbx_description
1 polymer ?
#
loop_
_entity_poly.entity_id
_entity_poly.type
_entity_poly.pdbx_seq_one_letter_code
_entity_poly.pdbx_strand_id
1 'polypeptide(L)'
;MVASLKSLAGVLSFLSRPLSGRNVRVLLTLIGLFLAAVALYSSLFHVIMEWEGQRHSWATAVYWTIVTMSTLGFGDITFESDVGRIFSVVVLVSGSVFILVLLPFSFIQFVFVPWMDARQRARAPRQLPGDLSGHVLLTDLGPIEESLIRRLARAEVPYAILVDDLDRALRLHDEGYGVMVGPLDDPDTFRSAGVERAATVVATLGDTTNTNVAFTVQEITESVPIVATADRGASVDILELAGCDLVLQLGEMLGTEMVRRLLTPGGRSLVIGEFDELRIAEATVPASLVGHPLADTGLRSRTGLTVAGVWSRGVLSVARPSTVPAATDTLVLAGTADQLAAYDAVFPDEVPDDPVVVIGGGRVGRAAGRALAAAGVPHRIVEQLPERARDPEIYVVGDAAELTVLEEAGIRGCRAALVTTHDDDVNVYLTIYCRQLRPDMQIISRARLDRNVSTLHRAGADSVLSYASTGAGAVWNLLSPDHTLQLAEGLDVFRAPVPRQLVGRPLQEAHIRERTGCTVVAARRDGQFRQVPPESPLPDTELLLIGDEDSEGRFFATFPTPLETGRDPASQGS
;
A
#
# COMPACT_ATOMS: atom_id res chain seq x y z
N MET A 1 31.35 2.00 36.40
CA MET A 1 30.80 2.83 37.49
C MET A 1 29.98 4.02 36.96
N VAL A 2 30.35 4.68 35.86
CA VAL A 2 29.58 5.83 35.29
C VAL A 2 28.27 5.42 34.60
N ALA A 3 28.20 4.21 34.01
CA ALA A 3 26.98 3.70 33.38
C ALA A 3 25.87 3.35 34.39
N SER A 4 26.26 2.92 35.61
CA SER A 4 25.34 2.60 36.71
C SER A 4 24.68 3.85 37.32
N LEU A 5 25.37 4.99 37.37
CA LEU A 5 24.82 6.25 37.89
C LEU A 5 23.80 6.89 36.93
N LYS A 6 23.98 6.77 35.62
CA LYS A 6 23.00 7.24 34.63
C LYS A 6 21.71 6.43 34.65
N SER A 7 21.78 5.12 34.92
CA SER A 7 20.59 4.27 35.08
C SER A 7 19.81 4.59 36.38
N LEU A 8 20.51 4.89 37.48
CA LEU A 8 19.89 5.30 38.73
C LEU A 8 19.25 6.72 38.64
N ALA A 9 19.88 7.65 37.94
CA ALA A 9 19.32 8.96 37.68
C ALA A 9 18.06 8.88 36.78
N GLY A 10 18.03 7.94 35.82
CA GLY A 10 16.86 7.63 35.01
C GLY A 10 15.69 7.04 35.82
N VAL A 11 15.97 6.17 36.77
CA VAL A 11 14.95 5.60 37.68
C VAL A 11 14.44 6.68 38.68
N LEU A 12 15.32 7.52 39.18
CA LEU A 12 14.94 8.62 40.08
C LEU A 12 14.13 9.73 39.39
N SER A 13 14.46 10.07 38.15
CA SER A 13 13.67 11.03 37.37
C SER A 13 12.30 10.46 36.95
N PHE A 14 12.15 9.15 36.90
CA PHE A 14 10.87 8.50 36.68
C PHE A 14 9.96 8.53 37.92
N LEU A 15 10.52 8.37 39.10
CA LEU A 15 9.79 8.49 40.37
C LEU A 15 9.26 9.91 40.62
N SER A 16 9.78 10.92 39.90
CA SER A 16 9.30 12.30 39.96
C SER A 16 8.16 12.62 38.98
N ARG A 17 7.81 11.72 38.05
CA ARG A 17 6.61 11.87 37.19
C ARG A 17 5.38 11.35 37.95
N PRO A 18 4.21 12.01 37.85
CA PRO A 18 3.01 11.56 38.54
C PRO A 18 2.58 10.18 37.97
N LEU A 19 2.97 9.11 38.67
CA LEU A 19 2.35 7.81 38.50
C LEU A 19 0.84 7.98 38.69
N SER A 20 0.01 7.35 37.87
CA SER A 20 -1.44 7.39 38.06
C SER A 20 -1.76 7.18 39.55
N GLY A 21 -2.45 8.11 40.20
CA GLY A 21 -2.68 8.11 41.65
C GLY A 21 -3.28 6.79 42.17
N ARG A 22 -3.89 5.98 41.31
CA ARG A 22 -4.41 4.64 41.61
C ARG A 22 -3.27 3.61 41.79
N ASN A 23 -2.26 3.60 40.93
CA ASN A 23 -1.16 2.64 40.98
C ASN A 23 -0.25 2.89 42.21
N VAL A 24 0.02 4.15 42.50
CA VAL A 24 0.76 4.55 43.74
C VAL A 24 0.01 4.12 44.99
N ARG A 25 -1.29 4.31 45.03
CA ARG A 25 -2.13 3.91 46.16
C ARG A 25 -2.10 2.39 46.39
N VAL A 26 -2.21 1.59 45.31
CA VAL A 26 -2.14 0.13 45.43
C VAL A 26 -0.77 -0.33 45.92
N LEU A 27 0.32 0.25 45.40
CA LEU A 27 1.69 -0.09 45.84
C LEU A 27 1.90 0.27 47.32
N LEU A 28 1.47 1.46 47.75
CA LEU A 28 1.53 1.89 49.16
C LEU A 28 0.67 1.00 50.06
N THR A 29 -0.49 0.55 49.60
CA THR A 29 -1.34 -0.39 50.34
C THR A 29 -0.65 -1.75 50.52
N LEU A 30 0.00 -2.28 49.48
CA LEU A 30 0.75 -3.52 49.58
C LEU A 30 1.96 -3.43 50.50
N ILE A 31 2.72 -2.34 50.44
CA ILE A 31 3.82 -2.06 51.38
C ILE A 31 3.29 -1.94 52.81
N GLY A 32 2.18 -1.23 53.01
CA GLY A 32 1.52 -1.12 54.31
C GLY A 32 1.07 -2.47 54.87
N LEU A 33 0.49 -3.33 54.01
CA LEU A 33 0.06 -4.68 54.40
C LEU A 33 1.27 -5.55 54.78
N PHE A 34 2.38 -5.46 54.05
CA PHE A 34 3.62 -6.13 54.39
C PHE A 34 4.17 -5.74 55.76
N LEU A 35 4.28 -4.43 55.98
CA LEU A 35 4.75 -3.91 57.26
C LEU A 35 3.80 -4.29 58.42
N ALA A 36 2.50 -4.29 58.22
CA ALA A 36 1.52 -4.73 59.19
C ALA A 36 1.66 -6.23 59.48
N ALA A 37 1.91 -7.08 58.46
CA ALA A 37 2.15 -8.50 58.62
C ALA A 37 3.44 -8.75 59.42
N VAL A 38 4.53 -8.05 59.09
CA VAL A 38 5.81 -8.15 59.86
C VAL A 38 5.59 -7.74 61.31
N ALA A 39 4.91 -6.66 61.59
CA ALA A 39 4.61 -6.19 62.95
C ALA A 39 3.75 -7.22 63.72
N LEU A 40 2.71 -7.74 63.08
CA LEU A 40 1.84 -8.78 63.66
C LEU A 40 2.63 -10.05 64.01
N TYR A 41 3.37 -10.56 63.04
CA TYR A 41 4.14 -11.81 63.26
C TYR A 41 5.25 -11.64 64.24
N SER A 42 5.94 -10.51 64.26
CA SER A 42 6.95 -10.16 65.27
C SER A 42 6.35 -10.08 66.69
N SER A 43 5.14 -9.54 66.80
CA SER A 43 4.41 -9.49 68.08
C SER A 43 4.01 -10.89 68.56
N LEU A 44 3.47 -11.73 67.64
CA LEU A 44 3.10 -13.10 67.98
C LEU A 44 4.33 -13.96 68.30
N PHE A 45 5.43 -13.77 67.62
CA PHE A 45 6.70 -14.40 67.92
C PHE A 45 7.12 -14.12 69.38
N HIS A 46 7.04 -12.83 69.77
CA HIS A 46 7.44 -12.41 71.12
C HIS A 46 6.56 -13.06 72.19
N VAL A 47 5.25 -13.10 71.99
CA VAL A 47 4.29 -13.74 72.93
C VAL A 47 4.53 -15.25 73.03
N ILE A 48 4.73 -15.94 71.92
CA ILE A 48 4.89 -17.41 71.92
C ILE A 48 6.26 -17.79 72.55
N MET A 49 7.33 -17.06 72.27
CA MET A 49 8.65 -17.30 72.87
C MET A 49 8.66 -17.04 74.38
N GLU A 50 7.92 -16.05 74.85
CA GLU A 50 7.77 -15.78 76.29
C GLU A 50 7.02 -16.90 77.00
N TRP A 51 6.02 -17.54 76.35
CA TRP A 51 5.34 -18.74 76.83
C TRP A 51 6.27 -19.96 76.90
N GLU A 52 7.25 -20.07 75.99
CA GLU A 52 8.26 -21.11 76.02
C GLU A 52 9.42 -20.82 76.98
N GLY A 53 9.32 -19.69 77.74
CA GLY A 53 10.35 -19.31 78.71
C GLY A 53 11.61 -18.67 78.11
N GLN A 54 11.60 -18.42 76.80
CA GLN A 54 12.70 -17.79 76.08
C GLN A 54 12.46 -16.28 75.97
N ARG A 55 13.42 -15.45 76.36
CA ARG A 55 13.33 -13.99 76.25
C ARG A 55 14.17 -13.48 75.11
N HIS A 56 13.54 -12.90 74.11
CA HIS A 56 14.19 -12.29 72.95
C HIS A 56 13.85 -10.78 72.83
N SER A 57 14.76 -10.01 72.23
CA SER A 57 14.52 -8.59 71.95
C SER A 57 13.53 -8.42 70.78
N TRP A 58 12.88 -7.26 70.68
CA TRP A 58 12.03 -6.90 69.54
C TRP A 58 12.78 -6.93 68.20
N ALA A 59 14.08 -6.55 68.20
CA ALA A 59 14.93 -6.64 67.05
C ALA A 59 15.08 -8.09 66.55
N THR A 60 15.22 -9.05 67.49
CA THR A 60 15.29 -10.48 67.23
C THR A 60 13.96 -11.00 66.67
N ALA A 61 12.80 -10.52 67.15
CA ALA A 61 11.49 -10.89 66.63
C ALA A 61 11.31 -10.46 65.18
N VAL A 62 11.67 -9.22 64.86
CA VAL A 62 11.61 -8.70 63.47
C VAL A 62 12.60 -9.48 62.57
N TYR A 63 13.79 -9.70 63.03
CA TYR A 63 14.79 -10.48 62.31
C TYR A 63 14.27 -11.89 61.99
N TRP A 64 13.78 -12.64 62.99
CA TRP A 64 13.24 -13.99 62.78
C TRP A 64 12.08 -13.99 61.82
N THR A 65 11.16 -13.04 61.95
CA THR A 65 9.99 -12.89 61.07
C THR A 65 10.43 -12.71 59.60
N ILE A 66 11.34 -11.79 59.31
CA ILE A 66 11.80 -11.50 57.97
C ILE A 66 12.58 -12.70 57.39
N VAL A 67 13.45 -13.33 58.20
CA VAL A 67 14.23 -14.52 57.81
C VAL A 67 13.31 -15.71 57.47
N THR A 68 12.25 -15.90 58.28
CA THR A 68 11.28 -16.96 58.04
C THR A 68 10.39 -16.66 56.81
N MET A 69 9.88 -15.42 56.70
CA MET A 69 9.08 -14.99 55.54
C MET A 69 9.88 -15.05 54.23
N SER A 70 11.19 -14.77 54.27
CA SER A 70 12.07 -14.87 53.07
C SER A 70 12.53 -16.29 52.75
N THR A 71 12.09 -17.29 53.51
CA THR A 71 12.47 -18.70 53.40
C THR A 71 13.96 -18.99 53.65
N LEU A 72 14.73 -18.06 54.20
CA LEU A 72 16.14 -18.24 54.53
C LEU A 72 16.33 -19.22 55.69
N GLY A 73 15.54 -19.06 56.80
CA GLY A 73 15.43 -20.02 57.86
C GLY A 73 16.77 -20.49 58.45
N PHE A 74 17.64 -19.62 58.95
CA PHE A 74 18.99 -19.99 59.47
C PHE A 74 18.96 -21.03 60.59
N GLY A 75 17.80 -21.20 61.27
CA GLY A 75 17.65 -22.21 62.32
C GLY A 75 18.37 -21.87 63.62
N ASP A 76 18.83 -20.62 63.75
CA ASP A 76 19.48 -20.07 64.97
C ASP A 76 18.48 -19.79 66.09
N ILE A 77 17.21 -19.58 65.76
CA ILE A 77 16.10 -19.37 66.69
C ILE A 77 14.95 -20.26 66.27
N THR A 78 14.54 -21.19 67.14
CA THR A 78 13.47 -22.16 66.80
C THR A 78 12.49 -22.29 67.98
N PHE A 79 11.24 -22.60 67.64
CA PHE A 79 10.23 -22.93 68.65
C PHE A 79 10.31 -24.40 69.03
N GLU A 80 10.10 -24.65 70.34
CA GLU A 80 10.05 -26.02 70.88
C GLU A 80 8.64 -26.61 70.92
N SER A 81 7.63 -25.75 71.08
CA SER A 81 6.22 -26.13 71.15
C SER A 81 5.61 -26.42 69.77
N ASP A 82 4.57 -27.26 69.70
CA ASP A 82 3.81 -27.51 68.48
C ASP A 82 3.08 -26.26 68.00
N VAL A 83 2.63 -25.37 68.91
CA VAL A 83 2.02 -24.10 68.56
C VAL A 83 3.01 -23.19 67.86
N GLY A 84 4.23 -23.09 68.34
CA GLY A 84 5.29 -22.31 67.71
C GLY A 84 5.70 -22.85 66.36
N ARG A 85 5.75 -24.22 66.20
CA ARG A 85 6.04 -24.87 64.90
C ARG A 85 4.93 -24.59 63.87
N ILE A 86 3.64 -24.68 64.26
CA ILE A 86 2.51 -24.37 63.37
C ILE A 86 2.56 -22.87 62.99
N PHE A 87 2.84 -21.99 63.94
CA PHE A 87 3.03 -20.54 63.70
C PHE A 87 4.16 -20.33 62.67
N SER A 88 5.30 -21.01 62.82
CA SER A 88 6.41 -20.89 61.86
C SER A 88 5.98 -21.29 60.46
N VAL A 89 5.17 -22.35 60.28
CA VAL A 89 4.62 -22.74 58.96
C VAL A 89 3.70 -21.68 58.39
N VAL A 90 2.84 -21.07 59.24
CA VAL A 90 1.95 -19.98 58.78
C VAL A 90 2.75 -18.79 58.28
N VAL A 91 3.77 -18.37 59.08
CA VAL A 91 4.64 -17.24 58.71
C VAL A 91 5.42 -17.54 57.43
N LEU A 92 5.97 -18.77 57.31
CA LEU A 92 6.70 -19.21 56.14
C LEU A 92 5.83 -19.18 54.87
N VAL A 93 4.64 -19.81 54.90
CA VAL A 93 3.75 -19.90 53.72
C VAL A 93 3.23 -18.53 53.33
N SER A 94 2.70 -17.79 54.29
CA SER A 94 2.15 -16.44 54.00
C SER A 94 3.24 -15.46 53.53
N GLY A 95 4.42 -15.50 54.18
CA GLY A 95 5.58 -14.68 53.83
C GLY A 95 6.16 -15.01 52.46
N SER A 96 6.33 -16.29 52.15
CA SER A 96 6.81 -16.70 50.82
C SER A 96 5.85 -16.32 49.69
N VAL A 97 4.55 -16.48 49.88
CA VAL A 97 3.57 -16.01 48.90
C VAL A 97 3.68 -14.49 48.71
N PHE A 98 3.81 -13.73 49.79
CA PHE A 98 3.92 -12.30 49.70
C PHE A 98 5.20 -11.81 49.01
N ILE A 99 6.36 -12.33 49.44
CA ILE A 99 7.66 -11.87 48.95
C ILE A 99 7.98 -12.43 47.55
N LEU A 100 7.68 -13.70 47.28
CA LEU A 100 8.07 -14.37 46.03
C LEU A 100 7.03 -14.21 44.91
N VAL A 101 5.75 -14.00 45.25
CA VAL A 101 4.67 -13.90 44.25
C VAL A 101 4.12 -12.51 44.17
N LEU A 102 3.55 -11.97 45.27
CA LEU A 102 2.81 -10.70 45.23
C LEU A 102 3.71 -9.50 44.97
N LEU A 103 4.90 -9.45 45.55
CA LEU A 103 5.79 -8.30 45.43
C LEU A 103 6.40 -8.18 44.02
N PRO A 104 7.00 -9.26 43.42
CA PRO A 104 7.48 -9.19 42.04
C PRO A 104 6.36 -8.93 41.02
N PHE A 105 5.19 -9.59 41.20
CA PHE A 105 4.05 -9.39 40.32
C PHE A 105 3.56 -7.93 40.37
N SER A 106 3.47 -7.35 41.56
CA SER A 106 3.08 -5.96 41.73
C SER A 106 4.08 -4.99 41.12
N PHE A 107 5.37 -5.27 41.27
CA PHE A 107 6.42 -4.48 40.63
C PHE A 107 6.31 -4.51 39.10
N ILE A 108 6.12 -5.71 38.54
CA ILE A 108 5.94 -5.85 37.08
C ILE A 108 4.71 -5.08 36.62
N GLN A 109 3.56 -5.28 37.26
CA GLN A 109 2.29 -4.70 36.81
C GLN A 109 2.17 -3.19 37.02
N PHE A 110 2.67 -2.67 38.13
CA PHE A 110 2.46 -1.26 38.48
C PHE A 110 3.66 -0.34 38.20
N VAL A 111 4.85 -0.91 37.96
CA VAL A 111 6.07 -0.14 37.68
C VAL A 111 6.64 -0.47 36.32
N PHE A 112 6.92 -1.77 36.05
CA PHE A 112 7.64 -2.17 34.84
C PHE A 112 6.79 -2.03 33.57
N VAL A 113 5.55 -2.51 33.57
CA VAL A 113 4.66 -2.40 32.38
C VAL A 113 4.37 -0.93 32.04
N PRO A 114 3.93 -0.05 32.96
CA PRO A 114 3.73 1.37 32.64
C PRO A 114 5.00 2.09 32.19
N TRP A 115 6.17 1.68 32.73
CA TRP A 115 7.44 2.24 32.31
C TRP A 115 7.78 1.83 30.85
N MET A 116 7.56 0.57 30.52
CA MET A 116 7.80 0.05 29.17
C MET A 116 6.86 0.74 28.16
N ASP A 117 5.57 0.85 28.49
CA ASP A 117 4.58 1.57 27.67
C ASP A 117 4.97 3.04 27.46
N ALA A 118 5.39 3.72 28.53
CA ALA A 118 5.83 5.11 28.42
C ALA A 118 7.08 5.27 27.54
N ARG A 119 7.99 4.29 27.58
CA ARG A 119 9.20 4.28 26.75
C ARG A 119 8.88 3.98 25.29
N GLN A 120 7.93 3.09 25.01
CA GLN A 120 7.45 2.82 23.65
C GLN A 120 6.76 4.06 23.08
N ARG A 121 5.87 4.70 23.84
CA ARG A 121 5.20 5.96 23.44
C ARG A 121 6.16 7.09 23.10
N ALA A 122 7.33 7.14 23.75
CA ALA A 122 8.35 8.15 23.51
C ALA A 122 9.20 7.87 22.24
N ARG A 123 9.09 6.68 21.64
CA ARG A 123 9.80 6.32 20.40
C ARG A 123 9.04 6.70 19.14
N ALA A 124 7.71 6.76 19.17
CA ALA A 124 6.92 7.12 18.01
C ALA A 124 7.10 8.60 17.67
N PRO A 125 7.53 8.94 16.44
CA PRO A 125 7.64 10.32 16.01
C PRO A 125 6.28 11.02 16.07
N ARG A 126 6.22 12.19 16.70
CA ARG A 126 5.02 13.03 16.75
C ARG A 126 5.16 14.33 15.99
N GLN A 127 6.27 14.50 15.34
CA GLN A 127 6.59 15.66 14.52
C GLN A 127 7.59 15.24 13.44
N LEU A 128 7.39 15.71 12.24
CA LEU A 128 8.35 15.56 11.15
C LEU A 128 9.46 16.62 11.22
N PRO A 129 10.63 16.38 10.58
CA PRO A 129 11.68 17.39 10.48
C PRO A 129 11.15 18.69 9.91
N GLY A 130 11.53 19.82 10.55
CA GLY A 130 11.02 21.15 10.17
C GLY A 130 11.50 21.66 8.81
N ASP A 131 12.53 21.06 8.26
CA ASP A 131 13.08 21.32 6.92
C ASP A 131 12.48 20.46 5.83
N LEU A 132 11.63 19.48 6.17
CA LEU A 132 10.97 18.63 5.19
C LEU A 132 9.95 19.43 4.36
N SER A 133 10.07 19.36 3.05
CA SER A 133 9.21 20.04 2.08
C SER A 133 9.03 19.21 0.81
N GLY A 134 7.93 19.41 0.09
CA GLY A 134 7.62 18.64 -1.12
C GLY A 134 7.33 17.16 -0.84
N HIS A 135 7.07 16.80 0.39
CA HIS A 135 6.78 15.43 0.80
C HIS A 135 5.29 15.08 0.59
N VAL A 136 5.02 13.79 0.46
CA VAL A 136 3.68 13.24 0.36
C VAL A 136 3.22 12.76 1.74
N LEU A 137 2.05 13.22 2.19
CA LEU A 137 1.42 12.75 3.41
C LEU A 137 0.41 11.65 3.10
N LEU A 138 0.60 10.47 3.68
CA LEU A 138 -0.26 9.30 3.51
C LEU A 138 -1.00 9.04 4.82
N THR A 139 -2.32 8.81 4.78
CA THR A 139 -3.11 8.59 6.00
C THR A 139 -3.25 7.12 6.40
N ASP A 140 -2.65 6.23 5.64
CA ASP A 140 -2.60 4.79 5.90
C ASP A 140 -1.36 4.16 5.25
N LEU A 141 -1.15 2.86 5.50
CA LEU A 141 -0.31 1.99 4.69
C LEU A 141 -1.14 0.77 4.26
N GLY A 142 -1.59 0.81 3.04
CA GLY A 142 -2.31 -0.25 2.35
C GLY A 142 -1.69 -0.54 0.99
N PRO A 143 -2.36 -1.31 0.14
CA PRO A 143 -1.83 -1.70 -1.18
C PRO A 143 -1.47 -0.51 -2.08
N ILE A 144 -2.26 0.56 -2.05
CA ILE A 144 -2.04 1.77 -2.87
C ILE A 144 -0.77 2.46 -2.41
N GLU A 145 -0.65 2.69 -1.10
CA GLU A 145 0.49 3.38 -0.50
C GLU A 145 1.79 2.59 -0.67
N GLU A 146 1.75 1.26 -0.52
CA GLU A 146 2.92 0.41 -0.78
C GLU A 146 3.41 0.55 -2.23
N SER A 147 2.48 0.59 -3.20
CA SER A 147 2.79 0.81 -4.61
C SER A 147 3.32 2.23 -4.85
N LEU A 148 2.68 3.24 -4.26
CA LEU A 148 3.08 4.63 -4.37
C LEU A 148 4.46 4.89 -3.73
N ILE A 149 4.71 4.37 -2.54
CA ILE A 149 5.99 4.53 -1.82
C ILE A 149 7.16 3.99 -2.64
N ARG A 150 6.99 2.85 -3.33
CA ARG A 150 8.05 2.34 -4.22
C ARG A 150 8.41 3.34 -5.33
N ARG A 151 7.44 4.08 -5.88
CA ARG A 151 7.66 5.12 -6.90
C ARG A 151 8.28 6.36 -6.30
N LEU A 152 7.75 6.84 -5.16
CA LEU A 152 8.29 7.98 -4.43
C LEU A 152 9.76 7.77 -4.06
N ALA A 153 10.11 6.56 -3.59
CA ALA A 153 11.48 6.22 -3.22
C ALA A 153 12.44 6.26 -4.41
N ARG A 154 12.02 5.84 -5.61
CA ARG A 154 12.83 5.89 -6.83
C ARG A 154 13.01 7.32 -7.37
N ALA A 155 11.95 8.12 -7.23
CA ALA A 155 11.99 9.53 -7.62
C ALA A 155 12.62 10.44 -6.55
N GLU A 156 13.12 9.85 -5.45
CA GLU A 156 13.66 10.56 -4.29
C GLU A 156 12.69 11.59 -3.69
N VAL A 157 11.37 11.37 -3.86
CA VAL A 157 10.33 12.20 -3.25
C VAL A 157 10.09 11.73 -1.82
N PRO A 158 10.26 12.59 -0.83
CA PRO A 158 10.04 12.22 0.57
C PRO A 158 8.56 11.97 0.85
N TYR A 159 8.28 11.11 1.82
CA TYR A 159 6.92 10.82 2.28
C TYR A 159 6.86 10.62 3.78
N ALA A 160 5.66 10.73 4.34
CA ALA A 160 5.38 10.32 5.71
C ALA A 160 3.98 9.70 5.81
N ILE A 161 3.86 8.67 6.64
CA ILE A 161 2.60 7.99 6.93
C ILE A 161 2.08 8.51 8.26
N LEU A 162 0.88 9.09 8.26
CA LEU A 162 0.17 9.52 9.44
C LEU A 162 -0.75 8.41 9.91
N VAL A 163 -0.61 7.98 11.16
CA VAL A 163 -1.48 6.97 11.77
C VAL A 163 -1.90 7.41 13.17
N ASP A 164 -3.13 7.10 13.53
CA ASP A 164 -3.69 7.41 14.85
C ASP A 164 -3.33 6.35 15.90
N ASP A 165 -3.09 5.10 15.48
CA ASP A 165 -2.74 3.98 16.35
C ASP A 165 -1.23 3.93 16.62
N LEU A 166 -0.86 4.05 17.90
CA LEU A 166 0.53 4.05 18.34
C LEU A 166 1.27 2.73 18.05
N ASP A 167 0.60 1.59 18.26
CA ASP A 167 1.24 0.28 18.10
C ASP A 167 1.51 0.02 16.62
N ARG A 168 0.60 0.48 15.76
CA ARG A 168 0.78 0.44 14.31
C ARG A 168 1.93 1.35 13.88
N ALA A 169 1.99 2.60 14.40
CA ALA A 169 3.09 3.53 14.10
C ALA A 169 4.45 2.95 14.47
N LEU A 170 4.56 2.30 15.63
CA LEU A 170 5.81 1.68 16.08
C LEU A 170 6.22 0.52 15.18
N ARG A 171 5.28 -0.36 14.77
CA ARG A 171 5.58 -1.44 13.83
C ARG A 171 6.10 -0.91 12.50
N LEU A 172 5.41 0.06 11.91
CA LEU A 172 5.82 0.65 10.63
C LEU A 172 7.17 1.37 10.73
N HIS A 173 7.43 2.05 11.85
CA HIS A 173 8.72 2.68 12.11
C HIS A 173 9.85 1.64 12.23
N ASP A 174 9.61 0.51 12.92
CA ASP A 174 10.58 -0.58 13.06
C ASP A 174 10.84 -1.29 11.71
N GLU A 175 9.86 -1.27 10.80
CA GLU A 175 9.97 -1.74 9.41
C GLU A 175 10.72 -0.76 8.49
N GLY A 176 11.04 0.45 8.99
CA GLY A 176 11.83 1.45 8.27
C GLY A 176 11.01 2.50 7.50
N TYR A 177 9.69 2.54 7.67
CA TYR A 177 8.86 3.58 7.05
C TYR A 177 8.99 4.93 7.77
N GLY A 178 8.87 6.02 7.01
CA GLY A 178 8.69 7.36 7.56
C GLY A 178 7.28 7.51 8.15
N VAL A 179 7.16 7.50 9.49
CA VAL A 179 5.86 7.47 10.17
C VAL A 179 5.77 8.57 11.20
N MET A 180 4.57 9.14 11.35
CA MET A 180 4.21 10.04 12.43
C MET A 180 2.89 9.59 13.07
N VAL A 181 2.79 9.66 14.40
CA VAL A 181 1.57 9.33 15.14
C VAL A 181 0.81 10.58 15.54
N GLY A 182 -0.50 10.60 15.28
CA GLY A 182 -1.42 11.65 15.70
C GLY A 182 -2.84 11.40 15.20
N PRO A 183 -3.86 11.99 15.86
CA PRO A 183 -5.24 11.93 15.39
C PRO A 183 -5.38 12.57 14.00
N LEU A 184 -6.13 11.93 13.12
CA LEU A 184 -6.34 12.40 11.73
C LEU A 184 -7.44 13.49 11.61
N ASP A 185 -8.10 13.81 12.70
CA ASP A 185 -9.10 14.87 12.84
C ASP A 185 -8.58 16.08 13.66
N ASP A 186 -7.28 16.11 13.98
CA ASP A 186 -6.64 17.16 14.75
C ASP A 186 -5.73 18.02 13.84
N PRO A 187 -6.04 19.34 13.67
CA PRO A 187 -5.20 20.26 12.90
C PRO A 187 -3.74 20.32 13.35
N ASP A 188 -3.48 20.15 14.66
CA ASP A 188 -2.10 20.19 15.17
C ASP A 188 -1.27 19.00 14.71
N THR A 189 -1.89 17.85 14.42
CA THR A 189 -1.23 16.72 13.77
C THR A 189 -0.71 17.10 12.38
N PHE A 190 -1.54 17.70 11.55
CA PHE A 190 -1.15 18.09 10.19
C PHE A 190 -0.15 19.26 10.18
N ARG A 191 -0.26 20.22 11.09
CA ARG A 191 0.77 21.26 11.28
C ARG A 191 2.11 20.66 11.69
N SER A 192 2.10 19.70 12.62
CA SER A 192 3.30 18.96 13.04
C SER A 192 3.89 18.07 11.94
N ALA A 193 3.06 17.63 10.99
CA ALA A 193 3.46 16.95 9.78
C ALA A 193 3.95 17.90 8.66
N GLY A 194 3.87 19.22 8.86
CA GLY A 194 4.29 20.22 7.88
C GLY A 194 3.42 20.25 6.63
N VAL A 195 2.11 20.06 6.77
CA VAL A 195 1.16 19.97 5.64
C VAL A 195 1.25 21.16 4.69
N GLU A 196 1.48 22.37 5.17
CA GLU A 196 1.62 23.59 4.32
C GLU A 196 2.77 23.50 3.32
N ARG A 197 3.73 22.60 3.53
CA ARG A 197 4.88 22.36 2.66
C ARG A 197 4.85 21.01 1.96
N ALA A 198 3.75 20.25 2.15
CA ALA A 198 3.56 18.97 1.49
C ALA A 198 3.27 19.14 0.00
N ALA A 199 3.64 18.17 -0.81
CA ALA A 199 3.28 18.11 -2.22
C ALA A 199 1.82 17.71 -2.42
N THR A 200 1.32 16.80 -1.57
CA THR A 200 -0.08 16.34 -1.56
C THR A 200 -0.39 15.58 -0.27
N VAL A 201 -1.68 15.48 0.04
CA VAL A 201 -2.23 14.59 1.07
C VAL A 201 -3.03 13.49 0.39
N VAL A 202 -2.78 12.23 0.75
CA VAL A 202 -3.46 11.06 0.19
C VAL A 202 -4.25 10.36 1.28
N ALA A 203 -5.57 10.43 1.19
CA ALA A 203 -6.53 9.89 2.15
C ALA A 203 -7.23 8.65 1.57
N THR A 204 -6.83 7.46 2.03
CA THR A 204 -7.27 6.17 1.47
C THR A 204 -8.00 5.28 2.48
N LEU A 205 -8.46 5.87 3.56
CA LEU A 205 -9.29 5.23 4.56
C LEU A 205 -10.76 5.14 4.10
N GLY A 206 -11.70 4.98 5.03
CA GLY A 206 -13.13 5.00 4.70
C GLY A 206 -13.65 6.42 4.41
N ASP A 207 -14.74 6.52 3.65
CA ASP A 207 -15.31 7.80 3.15
C ASP A 207 -15.44 8.87 4.24
N THR A 208 -15.96 8.52 5.43
CA THR A 208 -16.14 9.48 6.53
C THR A 208 -14.82 9.98 7.12
N THR A 209 -13.83 9.10 7.25
CA THR A 209 -12.51 9.48 7.73
C THR A 209 -11.79 10.36 6.72
N ASN A 210 -11.86 10.00 5.43
CA ASN A 210 -11.28 10.80 4.35
C ASN A 210 -11.89 12.21 4.30
N THR A 211 -13.21 12.32 4.54
CA THR A 211 -13.90 13.62 4.65
C THR A 211 -13.33 14.45 5.80
N ASN A 212 -13.16 13.85 6.98
CA ASN A 212 -12.60 14.56 8.13
C ASN A 212 -11.15 14.98 7.88
N VAL A 213 -10.32 14.12 7.28
CA VAL A 213 -8.96 14.47 6.86
C VAL A 213 -8.96 15.67 5.93
N ALA A 214 -9.80 15.66 4.90
CA ALA A 214 -9.89 16.77 3.95
C ALA A 214 -10.28 18.08 4.63
N PHE A 215 -11.32 18.08 5.45
CA PHE A 215 -11.72 19.26 6.22
C PHE A 215 -10.62 19.76 7.16
N THR A 216 -9.94 18.86 7.86
CA THR A 216 -8.86 19.22 8.78
C THR A 216 -7.68 19.84 8.04
N VAL A 217 -7.34 19.34 6.86
CA VAL A 217 -6.28 19.93 6.02
C VAL A 217 -6.70 21.29 5.48
N GLN A 218 -7.93 21.43 4.98
CA GLN A 218 -8.47 22.69 4.44
C GLN A 218 -8.56 23.79 5.49
N GLU A 219 -8.76 23.45 6.78
CA GLU A 219 -8.70 24.42 7.87
C GLU A 219 -7.31 25.08 8.02
N ILE A 220 -6.26 24.38 7.55
CA ILE A 220 -4.87 24.85 7.67
C ILE A 220 -4.40 25.50 6.37
N THR A 221 -4.68 24.88 5.23
CA THR A 221 -4.21 25.33 3.91
C THR A 221 -5.12 24.87 2.79
N GLU A 222 -5.38 25.77 1.83
CA GLU A 222 -6.13 25.49 0.60
C GLU A 222 -5.18 25.22 -0.60
N SER A 223 -3.87 25.31 -0.40
CA SER A 223 -2.89 25.25 -1.49
C SER A 223 -2.33 23.86 -1.77
N VAL A 224 -2.53 22.92 -0.84
CA VAL A 224 -2.00 21.55 -0.95
C VAL A 224 -3.08 20.62 -1.50
N PRO A 225 -2.84 19.98 -2.64
CA PRO A 225 -3.81 19.07 -3.24
C PRO A 225 -4.12 17.89 -2.32
N ILE A 226 -5.41 17.52 -2.26
CA ILE A 226 -5.90 16.38 -1.48
C ILE A 226 -6.47 15.34 -2.43
N VAL A 227 -5.91 14.14 -2.38
CA VAL A 227 -6.43 12.96 -3.10
C VAL A 227 -7.13 12.05 -2.10
N ALA A 228 -8.37 11.70 -2.37
CA ALA A 228 -9.11 10.75 -1.53
C ALA A 228 -9.63 9.56 -2.34
N THR A 229 -9.77 8.40 -1.68
CA THR A 229 -10.55 7.29 -2.23
C THR A 229 -11.99 7.37 -1.76
N ALA A 230 -12.94 7.01 -2.64
CA ALA A 230 -14.35 6.87 -2.31
C ALA A 230 -14.82 5.43 -2.53
N ASP A 231 -15.47 4.88 -1.49
CA ASP A 231 -16.07 3.55 -1.53
C ASP A 231 -17.46 3.56 -2.18
N ARG A 232 -18.16 4.69 -2.09
CA ARG A 232 -19.53 4.89 -2.59
C ARG A 232 -19.58 6.07 -3.54
N GLY A 233 -20.32 5.93 -4.64
CA GLY A 233 -20.54 7.04 -5.58
C GLY A 233 -21.16 8.28 -4.94
N ALA A 234 -22.07 8.09 -3.97
CA ALA A 234 -22.67 9.18 -3.22
C ALA A 234 -21.71 9.96 -2.30
N SER A 235 -20.53 9.42 -2.03
CA SER A 235 -19.52 10.10 -1.21
C SER A 235 -18.60 11.00 -2.02
N VAL A 236 -18.62 10.92 -3.34
CA VAL A 236 -17.76 11.74 -4.21
C VAL A 236 -18.04 13.21 -4.03
N ASP A 237 -19.29 13.61 -4.21
CA ASP A 237 -19.70 15.01 -4.06
C ASP A 237 -19.39 15.56 -2.66
N ILE A 238 -19.49 14.69 -1.62
CA ILE A 238 -19.17 15.05 -0.24
C ILE A 238 -17.67 15.29 -0.06
N LEU A 239 -16.83 14.43 -0.64
CA LEU A 239 -15.38 14.56 -0.58
C LEU A 239 -14.88 15.77 -1.41
N GLU A 240 -15.47 16.04 -2.57
CA GLU A 240 -15.19 17.24 -3.35
C GLU A 240 -15.59 18.51 -2.58
N LEU A 241 -16.77 18.53 -1.94
CA LEU A 241 -17.19 19.63 -1.06
C LEU A 241 -16.30 19.78 0.18
N ALA A 242 -15.69 18.71 0.65
CA ALA A 242 -14.72 18.73 1.74
C ALA A 242 -13.35 19.29 1.33
N GLY A 243 -13.15 19.56 0.02
CA GLY A 243 -11.93 20.14 -0.52
C GLY A 243 -10.94 19.11 -1.10
N CYS A 244 -11.41 17.91 -1.47
CA CYS A 244 -10.58 16.98 -2.22
C CYS A 244 -10.48 17.42 -3.68
N ASP A 245 -9.27 17.54 -4.22
CA ASP A 245 -8.99 17.88 -5.61
C ASP A 245 -9.19 16.70 -6.55
N LEU A 246 -8.97 15.49 -6.04
CA LEU A 246 -9.15 14.25 -6.80
C LEU A 246 -9.78 13.16 -5.92
N VAL A 247 -10.93 12.66 -6.38
CA VAL A 247 -11.65 11.57 -5.70
C VAL A 247 -11.62 10.30 -6.55
N LEU A 248 -10.97 9.25 -6.05
CA LEU A 248 -10.74 7.99 -6.76
C LEU A 248 -11.80 6.95 -6.37
N GLN A 249 -12.71 6.64 -7.28
CA GLN A 249 -13.62 5.50 -7.15
C GLN A 249 -13.00 4.24 -7.77
N LEU A 250 -11.98 3.67 -7.12
CA LEU A 250 -11.18 2.57 -7.69
C LEU A 250 -12.02 1.36 -8.10
N GLY A 251 -13.10 1.06 -7.36
CA GLY A 251 -14.02 -0.01 -7.74
C GLY A 251 -14.72 0.23 -9.07
N GLU A 252 -15.14 1.48 -9.32
CA GLU A 252 -15.78 1.89 -10.57
C GLU A 252 -14.76 1.96 -11.72
N MET A 253 -13.61 2.56 -11.44
CA MET A 253 -12.52 2.66 -12.41
C MET A 253 -12.08 1.28 -12.93
N LEU A 254 -11.80 0.35 -12.02
CA LEU A 254 -11.38 -1.01 -12.39
C LEU A 254 -12.47 -1.77 -13.12
N GLY A 255 -13.71 -1.74 -12.63
CA GLY A 255 -14.82 -2.46 -13.28
C GLY A 255 -15.08 -1.95 -14.69
N THR A 256 -15.08 -0.64 -14.88
CA THR A 256 -15.23 -0.01 -16.20
C THR A 256 -14.05 -0.33 -17.12
N GLU A 257 -12.83 -0.29 -16.60
CA GLU A 257 -11.63 -0.60 -17.37
C GLU A 257 -11.57 -2.07 -17.80
N MET A 258 -11.98 -3.01 -16.93
CA MET A 258 -12.08 -4.43 -17.28
C MET A 258 -13.03 -4.64 -18.47
N VAL A 259 -14.19 -3.96 -18.43
CA VAL A 259 -15.16 -4.04 -19.53
C VAL A 259 -14.65 -3.33 -20.78
N ARG A 260 -14.01 -2.19 -20.65
CA ARG A 260 -13.40 -1.48 -21.77
C ARG A 260 -12.39 -2.38 -22.51
N ARG A 261 -11.50 -3.08 -21.77
CA ARG A 261 -10.56 -4.04 -22.35
C ARG A 261 -11.25 -5.25 -22.99
N LEU A 262 -12.31 -5.73 -22.35
CA LEU A 262 -13.10 -6.84 -22.88
C LEU A 262 -13.84 -6.47 -24.17
N LEU A 263 -14.41 -5.28 -24.23
CA LEU A 263 -15.23 -4.79 -25.36
C LEU A 263 -14.39 -4.19 -26.49
N THR A 264 -13.10 -3.99 -26.27
CA THR A 264 -12.22 -3.62 -27.37
C THR A 264 -12.09 -4.83 -28.26
N PRO A 265 -12.71 -4.81 -29.47
CA PRO A 265 -12.71 -5.95 -30.37
C PRO A 265 -11.27 -6.38 -30.66
N GLY A 266 -11.06 -7.70 -30.81
CA GLY A 266 -9.75 -8.25 -31.13
C GLY A 266 -9.16 -7.58 -32.35
N GLY A 267 -8.15 -6.74 -32.17
CA GLY A 267 -7.50 -6.00 -33.24
C GLY A 267 -7.77 -4.51 -33.27
N ARG A 268 -8.86 -3.96 -32.69
CA ARG A 268 -9.03 -2.52 -32.62
C ARG A 268 -8.12 -1.84 -31.60
N SER A 269 -7.80 -0.58 -31.86
CA SER A 269 -6.98 0.26 -31.01
C SER A 269 -7.79 0.88 -29.87
N LEU A 270 -7.34 0.67 -28.64
CA LEU A 270 -7.89 1.28 -27.44
C LEU A 270 -6.94 2.38 -26.96
N VAL A 271 -7.31 3.65 -27.14
CA VAL A 271 -6.49 4.77 -26.66
C VAL A 271 -6.40 4.75 -25.14
N ILE A 272 -5.17 4.70 -24.62
CA ILE A 272 -4.85 4.71 -23.20
C ILE A 272 -4.13 5.98 -22.75
N GLY A 273 -3.62 6.80 -23.69
CA GLY A 273 -2.98 8.09 -23.40
C GLY A 273 -2.94 9.01 -24.61
N GLU A 274 -2.97 10.32 -24.34
CA GLU A 274 -2.92 11.36 -25.35
C GLU A 274 -1.84 12.39 -25.00
N PHE A 275 -1.02 12.75 -26.00
CA PHE A 275 0.09 13.70 -25.89
C PHE A 275 0.10 14.60 -27.14
N ASP A 276 -0.52 15.75 -27.04
CA ASP A 276 -0.78 16.63 -28.18
C ASP A 276 -1.51 15.90 -29.33
N GLU A 277 -0.88 15.74 -30.48
CA GLU A 277 -1.44 14.97 -31.62
C GLU A 277 -1.17 13.47 -31.52
N LEU A 278 -0.27 13.03 -30.63
CA LEU A 278 0.09 11.64 -30.49
C LEU A 278 -0.84 10.92 -29.51
N ARG A 279 -1.22 9.72 -29.87
CA ARG A 279 -2.00 8.80 -29.04
C ARG A 279 -1.22 7.51 -28.82
N ILE A 280 -1.30 7.02 -27.60
CA ILE A 280 -0.83 5.70 -27.24
C ILE A 280 -2.06 4.81 -27.09
N ALA A 281 -2.04 3.66 -27.72
CA ALA A 281 -3.16 2.74 -27.71
C ALA A 281 -2.69 1.30 -27.46
N GLU A 282 -3.57 0.51 -26.86
CA GLU A 282 -3.44 -0.94 -26.78
C GLU A 282 -4.33 -1.57 -27.87
N ALA A 283 -3.87 -2.70 -28.42
CA ALA A 283 -4.68 -3.54 -29.32
C ALA A 283 -4.32 -5.00 -29.11
N THR A 284 -5.33 -5.89 -29.02
CA THR A 284 -5.07 -7.32 -29.08
C THR A 284 -4.49 -7.69 -30.45
N VAL A 285 -3.68 -8.73 -30.52
CA VAL A 285 -3.02 -9.11 -31.78
C VAL A 285 -4.06 -9.65 -32.77
N PRO A 286 -4.27 -8.98 -33.90
CA PRO A 286 -5.16 -9.50 -34.96
C PRO A 286 -4.70 -10.88 -35.44
N ALA A 287 -5.64 -11.76 -35.75
CA ALA A 287 -5.34 -13.13 -36.18
C ALA A 287 -4.34 -13.20 -37.36
N SER A 288 -4.40 -12.19 -38.26
CA SER A 288 -3.48 -12.09 -39.41
C SER A 288 -2.04 -11.71 -39.04
N LEU A 289 -1.78 -11.24 -37.82
CA LEU A 289 -0.44 -10.91 -37.34
C LEU A 289 0.17 -12.00 -36.47
N VAL A 290 -0.64 -12.90 -35.95
CA VAL A 290 -0.19 -14.00 -35.08
C VAL A 290 0.83 -14.88 -35.78
N GLY A 291 1.97 -15.12 -35.14
CA GLY A 291 3.01 -15.99 -35.65
C GLY A 291 3.89 -15.41 -36.78
N HIS A 292 3.67 -14.15 -37.17
CA HIS A 292 4.48 -13.44 -38.16
C HIS A 292 5.38 -12.37 -37.53
N PRO A 293 6.66 -12.25 -37.96
CA PRO A 293 7.49 -11.12 -37.53
C PRO A 293 6.85 -9.78 -37.86
N LEU A 294 6.90 -8.82 -36.98
CA LEU A 294 6.30 -7.48 -37.17
C LEU A 294 6.80 -6.80 -38.46
N ALA A 295 8.05 -7.04 -38.86
CA ALA A 295 8.61 -6.52 -40.11
C ALA A 295 7.85 -7.00 -41.36
N ASP A 296 7.35 -8.26 -41.35
CA ASP A 296 6.74 -8.90 -42.50
C ASP A 296 5.23 -8.57 -42.58
N THR A 297 4.65 -8.01 -41.55
CA THR A 297 3.19 -7.70 -41.49
C THR A 297 2.79 -6.49 -42.33
N GLY A 298 3.74 -5.63 -42.68
CA GLY A 298 3.47 -4.36 -43.36
C GLY A 298 2.64 -3.36 -42.55
N LEU A 299 2.51 -3.58 -41.25
CA LEU A 299 1.65 -2.77 -40.37
C LEU A 299 2.01 -1.29 -40.46
N ARG A 300 3.29 -0.95 -40.31
CA ARG A 300 3.76 0.42 -40.37
C ARG A 300 3.55 1.06 -41.75
N SER A 301 3.79 0.36 -42.82
CA SER A 301 3.62 0.88 -44.19
C SER A 301 2.16 1.12 -44.55
N ARG A 302 1.22 0.35 -43.95
CA ARG A 302 -0.21 0.43 -44.21
C ARG A 302 -0.91 1.48 -43.34
N THR A 303 -0.45 1.68 -42.09
CA THR A 303 -1.15 2.50 -41.10
C THR A 303 -0.33 3.71 -40.64
N GLY A 304 0.99 3.70 -40.83
CA GLY A 304 1.90 4.72 -40.30
C GLY A 304 2.21 4.56 -38.79
N LEU A 305 1.55 3.62 -38.09
CA LEU A 305 1.73 3.40 -36.66
C LEU A 305 3.11 2.82 -36.31
N THR A 306 3.56 3.15 -35.12
CA THR A 306 4.70 2.49 -34.50
C THR A 306 4.21 1.50 -33.45
N VAL A 307 4.62 0.22 -33.55
CA VAL A 307 4.48 -0.71 -32.42
C VAL A 307 5.61 -0.40 -31.45
N ALA A 308 5.24 0.20 -30.31
CA ALA A 308 6.19 0.61 -29.29
C ALA A 308 6.63 -0.58 -28.42
N GLY A 309 5.70 -1.48 -28.11
CA GLY A 309 5.93 -2.66 -27.31
C GLY A 309 4.91 -3.76 -27.56
N VAL A 310 5.20 -4.93 -27.02
CA VAL A 310 4.28 -6.06 -26.97
C VAL A 310 4.15 -6.50 -25.53
N TRP A 311 2.94 -6.58 -25.08
CA TRP A 311 2.60 -7.04 -23.74
C TRP A 311 2.28 -8.52 -23.77
N SER A 312 3.14 -9.31 -23.15
CA SER A 312 2.98 -10.76 -23.05
C SER A 312 2.87 -11.16 -21.59
N ARG A 313 1.71 -11.67 -21.18
CA ARG A 313 1.49 -12.21 -19.82
C ARG A 313 1.96 -11.27 -18.69
N GLY A 314 1.62 -9.98 -18.80
CA GLY A 314 1.96 -8.97 -17.79
C GLY A 314 3.40 -8.42 -17.87
N VAL A 315 4.16 -8.78 -18.88
CA VAL A 315 5.51 -8.26 -19.11
C VAL A 315 5.53 -7.47 -20.42
N LEU A 316 5.84 -6.18 -20.32
CA LEU A 316 6.09 -5.33 -21.47
C LEU A 316 7.44 -5.68 -22.08
N SER A 317 7.46 -6.03 -23.35
CA SER A 317 8.67 -6.18 -24.13
C SER A 317 8.72 -5.16 -25.26
N VAL A 318 9.90 -4.61 -25.49
CA VAL A 318 10.10 -3.66 -26.58
C VAL A 318 9.91 -4.35 -27.93
N ALA A 319 9.04 -3.82 -28.77
CA ALA A 319 8.80 -4.38 -30.08
C ALA A 319 10.02 -4.20 -31.00
N ARG A 320 10.47 -5.28 -31.62
CA ARG A 320 11.54 -5.31 -32.62
C ARG A 320 10.97 -5.75 -33.98
N PRO A 321 11.63 -5.47 -35.09
CA PRO A 321 11.20 -5.97 -36.38
C PRO A 321 11.04 -7.50 -36.42
N SER A 322 11.88 -8.23 -35.67
CA SER A 322 11.83 -9.69 -35.53
C SER A 322 10.85 -10.22 -34.49
N THR A 323 10.16 -9.33 -33.74
CA THR A 323 9.18 -9.76 -32.73
C THR A 323 8.02 -10.48 -33.41
N VAL A 324 7.71 -11.69 -32.93
CA VAL A 324 6.59 -12.53 -33.39
C VAL A 324 5.52 -12.50 -32.32
N PRO A 325 4.41 -11.76 -32.49
CA PRO A 325 3.36 -11.70 -31.48
C PRO A 325 2.53 -13.00 -31.46
N ALA A 326 2.12 -13.40 -30.26
CA ALA A 326 1.19 -14.51 -30.03
C ALA A 326 -0.27 -13.98 -29.99
N ALA A 327 -1.23 -14.88 -30.13
CA ALA A 327 -2.66 -14.51 -30.07
C ALA A 327 -3.10 -13.94 -28.72
N THR A 328 -2.38 -14.26 -27.64
CA THR A 328 -2.64 -13.79 -26.28
C THR A 328 -1.93 -12.49 -25.94
N ASP A 329 -1.13 -11.94 -26.86
CA ASP A 329 -0.39 -10.72 -26.62
C ASP A 329 -1.24 -9.47 -26.91
N THR A 330 -0.79 -8.34 -26.36
CA THR A 330 -1.37 -7.01 -26.62
C THR A 330 -0.29 -6.13 -27.22
N LEU A 331 -0.57 -5.50 -28.35
CA LEU A 331 0.32 -4.51 -28.98
C LEU A 331 0.17 -3.17 -28.29
N VAL A 332 1.27 -2.50 -28.03
CA VAL A 332 1.29 -1.08 -27.65
C VAL A 332 1.60 -0.27 -28.90
N LEU A 333 0.62 0.51 -29.34
CA LEU A 333 0.65 1.30 -30.56
C LEU A 333 0.88 2.77 -30.25
N ALA A 334 1.66 3.45 -31.06
CA ALA A 334 1.85 4.90 -30.97
C ALA A 334 1.69 5.55 -32.33
N GLY A 335 0.86 6.61 -32.39
CA GLY A 335 0.58 7.33 -33.63
C GLY A 335 -0.47 8.42 -33.45
N THR A 336 -0.90 9.03 -34.58
CA THR A 336 -1.97 10.03 -34.58
C THR A 336 -3.36 9.37 -34.57
N ALA A 337 -4.41 10.16 -34.32
CA ALA A 337 -5.80 9.66 -34.42
C ALA A 337 -6.12 9.05 -35.78
N ASP A 338 -5.67 9.67 -36.88
CA ASP A 338 -5.90 9.19 -38.24
C ASP A 338 -5.17 7.86 -38.49
N GLN A 339 -3.97 7.70 -37.93
CA GLN A 339 -3.21 6.44 -38.06
C GLN A 339 -3.87 5.29 -37.27
N LEU A 340 -4.43 5.58 -36.09
CA LEU A 340 -5.22 4.60 -35.33
C LEU A 340 -6.53 4.24 -36.08
N ALA A 341 -7.22 5.23 -36.64
CA ALA A 341 -8.39 4.97 -37.48
C ALA A 341 -8.06 4.13 -38.71
N ALA A 342 -6.90 4.39 -39.35
CA ALA A 342 -6.43 3.54 -40.46
C ALA A 342 -6.13 2.10 -40.00
N TYR A 343 -5.57 1.93 -38.79
CA TYR A 343 -5.35 0.62 -38.19
C TYR A 343 -6.68 -0.12 -37.95
N ASP A 344 -7.66 0.55 -37.35
CA ASP A 344 -8.98 -0.01 -37.08
C ASP A 344 -9.75 -0.37 -38.37
N ALA A 345 -9.53 0.38 -39.46
CA ALA A 345 -10.10 0.05 -40.77
C ALA A 345 -9.45 -1.17 -41.42
N VAL A 346 -8.15 -1.41 -41.14
CA VAL A 346 -7.41 -2.59 -41.66
C VAL A 346 -7.79 -3.87 -40.92
N PHE A 347 -8.14 -3.75 -39.63
CA PHE A 347 -8.49 -4.86 -38.75
C PHE A 347 -9.91 -4.64 -38.19
N PRO A 348 -10.94 -4.74 -39.04
CA PRO A 348 -12.32 -4.60 -38.57
C PRO A 348 -12.68 -5.85 -37.77
N ASP A 349 -13.26 -5.65 -36.61
CA ASP A 349 -13.72 -6.75 -35.77
C ASP A 349 -15.22 -6.73 -35.54
N GLU A 350 -15.77 -7.93 -35.50
CA GLU A 350 -17.11 -8.15 -34.95
C GLU A 350 -16.99 -8.39 -33.45
N VAL A 351 -17.69 -7.62 -32.64
CA VAL A 351 -17.86 -7.91 -31.21
C VAL A 351 -18.84 -9.07 -31.13
N PRO A 352 -18.42 -10.26 -30.65
CA PRO A 352 -19.37 -11.37 -30.47
C PRO A 352 -20.45 -10.97 -29.45
N ASP A 353 -21.71 -11.31 -29.73
CA ASP A 353 -22.85 -11.09 -28.84
C ASP A 353 -22.90 -12.10 -27.66
N ASP A 354 -21.89 -12.94 -27.53
CA ASP A 354 -21.83 -13.98 -26.50
C ASP A 354 -21.79 -13.36 -25.09
N PRO A 355 -22.46 -14.00 -24.11
CA PRO A 355 -22.57 -13.46 -22.75
C PRO A 355 -21.21 -13.44 -22.01
N VAL A 356 -21.16 -12.64 -20.94
CA VAL A 356 -20.01 -12.50 -20.05
C VAL A 356 -20.37 -12.98 -18.65
N VAL A 357 -19.48 -13.73 -18.01
CA VAL A 357 -19.64 -14.11 -16.60
C VAL A 357 -18.74 -13.22 -15.73
N VAL A 358 -19.35 -12.53 -14.77
CA VAL A 358 -18.64 -11.75 -13.76
C VAL A 358 -18.63 -12.53 -12.46
N ILE A 359 -17.45 -12.85 -11.95
CA ILE A 359 -17.28 -13.59 -10.70
C ILE A 359 -16.94 -12.65 -9.57
N GLY A 360 -17.87 -12.47 -8.62
CA GLY A 360 -17.80 -11.55 -7.51
C GLY A 360 -18.68 -10.31 -7.70
N GLY A 361 -19.79 -10.22 -6.97
CA GLY A 361 -20.72 -9.08 -6.98
C GLY A 361 -20.33 -7.92 -6.07
N GLY A 362 -19.01 -7.77 -5.77
CA GLY A 362 -18.44 -6.66 -5.01
C GLY A 362 -18.51 -5.32 -5.77
N ARG A 363 -17.77 -4.31 -5.32
CA ARG A 363 -17.75 -2.97 -5.95
C ARG A 363 -17.30 -3.05 -7.42
N VAL A 364 -16.20 -3.75 -7.67
CA VAL A 364 -15.65 -3.90 -9.05
C VAL A 364 -16.61 -4.68 -9.94
N GLY A 365 -17.12 -5.83 -9.48
CA GLY A 365 -18.04 -6.64 -10.30
C GLY A 365 -19.36 -5.94 -10.60
N ARG A 366 -19.91 -5.17 -9.66
CA ARG A 366 -21.09 -4.35 -9.93
C ARG A 366 -20.83 -3.22 -10.94
N ALA A 367 -19.65 -2.60 -10.88
CA ALA A 367 -19.26 -1.59 -11.84
C ALA A 367 -19.08 -2.21 -13.24
N ALA A 368 -18.43 -3.38 -13.32
CA ALA A 368 -18.33 -4.14 -14.56
C ALA A 368 -19.71 -4.53 -15.11
N GLY A 369 -20.63 -5.02 -14.26
CA GLY A 369 -22.00 -5.33 -14.66
C GLY A 369 -22.75 -4.11 -15.22
N ARG A 370 -22.63 -2.93 -14.59
CA ARG A 370 -23.21 -1.68 -15.12
C ARG A 370 -22.62 -1.30 -16.48
N ALA A 371 -21.30 -1.41 -16.61
CA ALA A 371 -20.62 -1.09 -17.87
C ALA A 371 -21.02 -2.05 -18.99
N LEU A 372 -21.16 -3.36 -18.71
CA LEU A 372 -21.67 -4.36 -19.64
C LEU A 372 -23.12 -4.06 -20.05
N ALA A 373 -23.99 -3.74 -19.07
CA ALA A 373 -25.37 -3.36 -19.35
C ALA A 373 -25.48 -2.11 -20.23
N ALA A 374 -24.68 -1.08 -19.94
CA ALA A 374 -24.61 0.14 -20.75
C ALA A 374 -24.13 -0.10 -22.19
N ALA A 375 -23.28 -1.11 -22.38
CA ALA A 375 -22.81 -1.55 -23.70
C ALA A 375 -23.76 -2.55 -24.39
N GLY A 376 -24.89 -2.92 -23.76
CA GLY A 376 -25.86 -3.88 -24.30
C GLY A 376 -25.37 -5.33 -24.32
N VAL A 377 -24.33 -5.66 -23.52
CA VAL A 377 -23.75 -7.00 -23.49
C VAL A 377 -24.45 -7.87 -22.44
N PRO A 378 -25.01 -9.04 -22.84
CA PRO A 378 -25.58 -9.99 -21.89
C PRO A 378 -24.54 -10.46 -20.87
N HIS A 379 -24.91 -10.47 -19.59
CA HIS A 379 -23.98 -10.91 -18.56
C HIS A 379 -24.70 -11.51 -17.35
N ARG A 380 -23.98 -12.32 -16.58
CA ARG A 380 -24.39 -12.87 -15.29
C ARG A 380 -23.32 -12.57 -14.26
N ILE A 381 -23.75 -12.31 -13.03
CA ILE A 381 -22.86 -12.01 -11.89
C ILE A 381 -23.00 -13.11 -10.86
N VAL A 382 -21.93 -13.86 -10.59
CA VAL A 382 -21.88 -14.84 -9.50
C VAL A 382 -21.50 -14.13 -8.20
N GLU A 383 -22.35 -14.25 -7.18
CA GLU A 383 -22.13 -13.66 -5.86
C GLU A 383 -22.43 -14.67 -4.75
N GLN A 384 -21.48 -14.86 -3.83
CA GLN A 384 -21.60 -15.82 -2.75
C GLN A 384 -22.60 -15.37 -1.67
N LEU A 385 -22.72 -14.05 -1.43
CA LEU A 385 -23.56 -13.49 -0.38
C LEU A 385 -24.94 -13.10 -0.93
N PRO A 386 -26.03 -13.80 -0.52
CA PRO A 386 -27.38 -13.54 -1.06
C PRO A 386 -27.85 -12.11 -0.88
N GLU A 387 -27.46 -11.46 0.22
CA GLU A 387 -27.83 -10.06 0.51
C GLU A 387 -27.23 -9.05 -0.47
N ARG A 388 -26.25 -9.44 -1.27
CA ARG A 388 -25.64 -8.61 -2.32
C ARG A 388 -26.25 -8.83 -3.69
N ALA A 389 -26.98 -9.93 -3.88
CA ALA A 389 -27.68 -10.22 -5.12
C ALA A 389 -28.95 -9.34 -5.21
N ARG A 390 -28.97 -8.40 -6.18
CA ARG A 390 -30.04 -7.41 -6.29
C ARG A 390 -31.11 -7.77 -7.30
N ASP A 391 -30.74 -8.50 -8.33
CA ASP A 391 -31.59 -8.86 -9.46
C ASP A 391 -31.39 -10.34 -9.82
N PRO A 392 -32.38 -11.21 -9.61
CA PRO A 392 -32.29 -12.63 -9.89
C PRO A 392 -32.06 -12.95 -11.38
N GLU A 393 -32.39 -12.06 -12.29
CA GLU A 393 -32.14 -12.25 -13.73
C GLU A 393 -30.67 -12.08 -14.08
N ILE A 394 -29.93 -11.29 -13.28
CA ILE A 394 -28.51 -10.98 -13.50
C ILE A 394 -27.64 -11.79 -12.55
N TYR A 395 -28.08 -12.00 -11.29
CA TYR A 395 -27.27 -12.62 -10.27
C TYR A 395 -27.55 -14.11 -10.12
N VAL A 396 -26.44 -14.87 -10.03
CA VAL A 396 -26.43 -16.27 -9.61
C VAL A 396 -25.81 -16.31 -8.21
N VAL A 397 -26.61 -16.77 -7.23
CA VAL A 397 -26.15 -16.84 -5.84
C VAL A 397 -25.49 -18.19 -5.58
N GLY A 398 -24.22 -18.18 -5.20
CA GLY A 398 -23.48 -19.39 -4.87
C GLY A 398 -21.97 -19.18 -4.85
N ASP A 399 -21.26 -20.23 -4.48
CA ASP A 399 -19.81 -20.25 -4.51
C ASP A 399 -19.32 -20.54 -5.94
N ALA A 400 -18.53 -19.62 -6.51
CA ALA A 400 -17.94 -19.79 -7.84
C ALA A 400 -16.91 -20.95 -7.92
N ALA A 401 -16.51 -21.53 -6.80
CA ALA A 401 -15.73 -22.75 -6.78
C ALA A 401 -16.57 -24.00 -7.11
N GLU A 402 -17.90 -23.90 -7.07
CA GLU A 402 -18.81 -24.98 -7.44
C GLU A 402 -19.14 -24.93 -8.94
N LEU A 403 -18.94 -26.05 -9.63
CA LEU A 403 -19.19 -26.16 -11.08
C LEU A 403 -20.65 -25.84 -11.43
N THR A 404 -21.59 -26.31 -10.64
CA THR A 404 -23.03 -26.10 -10.84
C THR A 404 -23.40 -24.62 -10.86
N VAL A 405 -22.78 -23.82 -10.02
CA VAL A 405 -22.98 -22.36 -9.93
C VAL A 405 -22.41 -21.66 -11.18
N LEU A 406 -21.21 -22.04 -11.62
CA LEU A 406 -20.64 -21.50 -12.85
C LEU A 406 -21.40 -21.93 -14.09
N GLU A 407 -21.92 -23.16 -14.15
CA GLU A 407 -22.76 -23.64 -15.24
C GLU A 407 -24.12 -22.92 -15.29
N GLU A 408 -24.74 -22.64 -14.13
CA GLU A 408 -25.95 -21.81 -14.05
C GLU A 408 -25.65 -20.37 -14.53
N ALA A 409 -24.47 -19.84 -14.22
CA ALA A 409 -24.03 -18.54 -14.74
C ALA A 409 -23.71 -18.55 -16.25
N GLY A 410 -23.65 -19.70 -16.89
CA GLY A 410 -23.42 -19.86 -18.33
C GLY A 410 -21.97 -19.92 -18.75
N ILE A 411 -21.04 -20.35 -17.86
CA ILE A 411 -19.59 -20.38 -18.12
C ILE A 411 -19.19 -21.16 -19.39
N ARG A 412 -19.96 -22.20 -19.76
CA ARG A 412 -19.67 -23.02 -20.95
C ARG A 412 -19.95 -22.31 -22.26
N GLY A 413 -20.87 -21.35 -22.28
CA GLY A 413 -21.26 -20.60 -23.48
C GLY A 413 -20.81 -19.14 -23.48
N CYS A 414 -20.12 -18.66 -22.43
CA CYS A 414 -19.66 -17.28 -22.37
C CYS A 414 -18.36 -17.08 -23.20
N ARG A 415 -18.17 -15.85 -23.68
CA ARG A 415 -16.91 -15.47 -24.36
C ARG A 415 -15.81 -15.12 -23.38
N ALA A 416 -16.18 -14.63 -22.19
CA ALA A 416 -15.22 -14.14 -21.22
C ALA A 416 -15.69 -14.31 -19.77
N ALA A 417 -14.72 -14.38 -18.87
CA ALA A 417 -14.92 -14.28 -17.43
C ALA A 417 -14.15 -13.09 -16.86
N LEU A 418 -14.84 -12.28 -16.03
CA LEU A 418 -14.25 -11.21 -15.23
C LEU A 418 -14.16 -11.68 -13.77
N VAL A 419 -12.95 -11.94 -13.29
CA VAL A 419 -12.71 -12.37 -11.90
C VAL A 419 -12.43 -11.14 -11.05
N THR A 420 -13.38 -10.76 -10.18
CA THR A 420 -13.41 -9.46 -9.51
C THR A 420 -13.47 -9.52 -7.99
N THR A 421 -13.18 -10.69 -7.38
CA THR A 421 -13.26 -10.80 -5.91
C THR A 421 -12.20 -9.93 -5.24
N HIS A 422 -12.33 -9.69 -3.94
CA HIS A 422 -11.37 -8.85 -3.21
C HIS A 422 -10.15 -9.63 -2.69
N ASP A 423 -10.17 -10.95 -2.81
CA ASP A 423 -9.13 -11.86 -2.32
C ASP A 423 -8.33 -12.41 -3.51
N ASP A 424 -7.03 -12.15 -3.52
CA ASP A 424 -6.16 -12.55 -4.62
C ASP A 424 -5.96 -14.06 -4.70
N ASP A 425 -5.95 -14.78 -3.57
CA ASP A 425 -5.81 -16.24 -3.57
C ASP A 425 -7.05 -16.89 -4.20
N VAL A 426 -8.23 -16.35 -3.91
CA VAL A 426 -9.49 -16.75 -4.54
C VAL A 426 -9.47 -16.41 -6.03
N ASN A 427 -8.96 -15.24 -6.42
CA ASN A 427 -8.86 -14.86 -7.82
C ASN A 427 -7.91 -15.77 -8.60
N VAL A 428 -6.77 -16.16 -8.02
CA VAL A 428 -5.84 -17.14 -8.62
C VAL A 428 -6.52 -18.49 -8.81
N TYR A 429 -7.18 -19.00 -7.77
CA TYR A 429 -7.91 -20.28 -7.85
C TYR A 429 -8.99 -20.25 -8.95
N LEU A 430 -9.84 -19.24 -8.96
CA LEU A 430 -10.93 -19.11 -9.92
C LEU A 430 -10.41 -18.91 -11.36
N THR A 431 -9.30 -18.19 -11.52
CA THR A 431 -8.65 -18.02 -12.82
C THR A 431 -8.19 -19.37 -13.40
N ILE A 432 -7.50 -20.19 -12.56
CA ILE A 432 -7.08 -21.56 -12.98
C ILE A 432 -8.31 -22.39 -13.31
N TYR A 433 -9.33 -22.34 -12.48
CA TYR A 433 -10.53 -23.15 -12.64
C TYR A 433 -11.30 -22.77 -13.93
N CYS A 434 -11.50 -21.49 -14.19
CA CYS A 434 -12.10 -21.00 -15.44
C CYS A 434 -11.28 -21.40 -16.67
N ARG A 435 -9.96 -21.30 -16.61
CA ARG A 435 -9.07 -21.69 -17.72
C ARG A 435 -9.12 -23.19 -18.00
N GLN A 436 -9.27 -24.02 -16.95
CA GLN A 436 -9.46 -25.48 -17.14
C GLN A 436 -10.81 -25.81 -17.76
N LEU A 437 -11.87 -25.10 -17.36
CA LEU A 437 -13.22 -25.32 -17.91
C LEU A 437 -13.32 -24.85 -19.37
N ARG A 438 -12.66 -23.74 -19.70
CA ARG A 438 -12.70 -23.10 -21.02
C ARG A 438 -11.31 -22.57 -21.40
N PRO A 439 -10.50 -23.41 -22.08
CA PRO A 439 -9.14 -23.00 -22.49
C PRO A 439 -9.08 -21.83 -23.49
N ASP A 440 -10.15 -21.64 -24.23
CA ASP A 440 -10.32 -20.61 -25.28
C ASP A 440 -10.94 -19.28 -24.79
N MET A 441 -11.50 -19.29 -23.58
CA MET A 441 -12.23 -18.13 -23.05
C MET A 441 -11.27 -17.01 -22.63
N GLN A 442 -11.64 -15.76 -22.90
CA GLN A 442 -10.91 -14.62 -22.36
C GLN A 442 -11.13 -14.47 -20.84
N ILE A 443 -10.06 -14.33 -20.08
CA ILE A 443 -10.13 -14.15 -18.63
C ILE A 443 -9.43 -12.85 -18.26
N ILE A 444 -10.19 -11.93 -17.66
CA ILE A 444 -9.66 -10.70 -17.10
C ILE A 444 -9.80 -10.77 -15.58
N SER A 445 -8.70 -10.68 -14.86
CA SER A 445 -8.69 -10.81 -13.42
C SER A 445 -8.28 -9.51 -12.73
N ARG A 446 -8.82 -9.29 -11.54
CA ARG A 446 -8.38 -8.25 -10.65
C ARG A 446 -7.26 -8.78 -9.74
N ALA A 447 -6.21 -7.98 -9.54
CA ALA A 447 -5.28 -8.12 -8.44
C ALA A 447 -5.52 -7.01 -7.40
N ARG A 448 -5.45 -7.35 -6.12
CA ARG A 448 -5.41 -6.35 -5.05
C ARG A 448 -4.01 -5.83 -4.83
N LEU A 449 -3.03 -6.73 -4.91
CA LEU A 449 -1.60 -6.48 -4.68
C LEU A 449 -0.81 -6.64 -5.97
N ASP A 450 0.07 -5.71 -6.29
CA ASP A 450 0.92 -5.75 -7.49
C ASP A 450 1.72 -7.05 -7.62
N ARG A 451 2.24 -7.56 -6.50
CA ARG A 451 3.01 -8.81 -6.47
C ARG A 451 2.25 -10.03 -7.00
N ASN A 452 0.91 -10.01 -7.01
CA ASN A 452 0.06 -11.11 -7.45
C ASN A 452 -0.29 -11.05 -8.95
N VAL A 453 0.02 -9.95 -9.63
CA VAL A 453 -0.26 -9.77 -11.07
C VAL A 453 0.40 -10.87 -11.90
N SER A 454 1.70 -11.09 -11.73
CA SER A 454 2.42 -12.15 -12.45
C SER A 454 1.89 -13.55 -12.13
N THR A 455 1.39 -13.77 -10.91
CA THR A 455 0.80 -15.05 -10.49
C THR A 455 -0.54 -15.27 -11.19
N LEU A 456 -1.39 -14.26 -11.31
CA LEU A 456 -2.66 -14.34 -12.04
C LEU A 456 -2.45 -14.58 -13.53
N HIS A 457 -1.46 -13.96 -14.15
CA HIS A 457 -1.09 -14.27 -15.54
C HIS A 457 -0.63 -15.72 -15.70
N ARG A 458 0.18 -16.24 -14.79
CA ARG A 458 0.59 -17.66 -14.79
C ARG A 458 -0.59 -18.61 -14.54
N ALA A 459 -1.57 -18.17 -13.76
CA ALA A 459 -2.82 -18.90 -13.52
C ALA A 459 -3.70 -18.99 -14.77
N GLY A 460 -3.45 -18.16 -15.79
CA GLY A 460 -4.14 -18.18 -17.07
C GLY A 460 -5.00 -16.95 -17.36
N ALA A 461 -4.87 -15.87 -16.61
CA ALA A 461 -5.50 -14.60 -16.97
C ALA A 461 -4.83 -13.99 -18.20
N ASP A 462 -5.62 -13.57 -19.17
CA ASP A 462 -5.15 -12.86 -20.36
C ASP A 462 -4.81 -11.41 -20.05
N SER A 463 -5.56 -10.81 -19.13
CA SER A 463 -5.30 -9.46 -18.61
C SER A 463 -5.54 -9.41 -17.09
N VAL A 464 -4.72 -8.64 -16.41
CA VAL A 464 -4.85 -8.41 -14.95
C VAL A 464 -4.84 -6.91 -14.70
N LEU A 465 -5.76 -6.42 -13.89
CA LEU A 465 -5.79 -5.04 -13.43
C LEU A 465 -5.50 -4.99 -11.94
N SER A 466 -4.47 -4.24 -11.55
CA SER A 466 -4.08 -4.07 -10.16
C SER A 466 -4.80 -2.89 -9.51
N TYR A 467 -5.47 -3.15 -8.38
CA TYR A 467 -6.07 -2.12 -7.54
C TYR A 467 -5.01 -1.17 -6.97
N ALA A 468 -3.90 -1.74 -6.48
CA ALA A 468 -2.79 -0.98 -5.92
C ALA A 468 -2.14 -0.06 -6.95
N SER A 469 -1.78 -0.60 -8.11
CA SER A 469 -1.11 0.15 -9.17
C SER A 469 -2.01 1.22 -9.79
N THR A 470 -3.31 0.93 -9.98
CA THR A 470 -4.28 1.91 -10.50
C THR A 470 -4.41 3.12 -9.57
N GLY A 471 -4.56 2.89 -8.26
CA GLY A 471 -4.63 3.98 -7.30
C GLY A 471 -3.33 4.76 -7.19
N ALA A 472 -2.20 4.07 -7.06
CA ALA A 472 -0.88 4.69 -7.00
C ALA A 472 -0.54 5.49 -8.26
N GLY A 473 -0.91 4.96 -9.44
CA GLY A 473 -0.71 5.65 -10.72
C GLY A 473 -1.53 6.94 -10.83
N ALA A 474 -2.78 6.94 -10.37
CA ALA A 474 -3.60 8.14 -10.35
C ALA A 474 -3.01 9.25 -9.46
N VAL A 475 -2.51 8.88 -8.26
CA VAL A 475 -1.81 9.82 -7.37
C VAL A 475 -0.50 10.30 -8.00
N TRP A 476 0.27 9.38 -8.58
CA TRP A 476 1.55 9.72 -9.23
C TRP A 476 1.37 10.69 -10.40
N ASN A 477 0.35 10.49 -11.23
CA ASN A 477 0.05 11.37 -12.36
C ASN A 477 -0.32 12.80 -11.91
N LEU A 478 -0.91 12.96 -10.73
CA LEU A 478 -1.16 14.27 -10.14
C LEU A 478 0.14 14.94 -9.67
N LEU A 479 1.07 14.16 -9.08
CA LEU A 479 2.35 14.67 -8.57
C LEU A 479 3.34 15.04 -9.68
N SER A 480 3.29 14.36 -10.82
CA SER A 480 4.28 14.45 -11.89
C SER A 480 3.65 14.65 -13.26
N PRO A 481 2.80 15.68 -13.45
CA PRO A 481 2.03 15.84 -14.71
C PRO A 481 2.94 16.09 -15.93
N ASP A 482 4.15 16.62 -15.71
CA ASP A 482 5.05 17.05 -16.79
C ASP A 482 6.14 16.04 -17.15
N HIS A 483 6.38 14.99 -16.35
CA HIS A 483 7.54 14.13 -16.54
C HIS A 483 7.20 12.69 -16.93
N THR A 484 6.45 11.97 -16.12
CA THR A 484 6.15 10.56 -16.35
C THR A 484 4.68 10.28 -16.09
N LEU A 485 3.96 9.78 -17.09
CA LEU A 485 2.58 9.34 -16.96
C LEU A 485 2.53 7.82 -17.02
N GLN A 486 1.99 7.22 -15.99
CA GLN A 486 1.64 5.81 -16.05
C GLN A 486 0.32 5.63 -16.81
N LEU A 487 0.37 5.00 -17.96
CA LEU A 487 -0.81 4.72 -18.78
C LEU A 487 -1.42 3.35 -18.45
N ALA A 488 -0.59 2.36 -18.15
CA ALA A 488 -1.01 1.03 -17.75
C ALA A 488 0.05 0.43 -16.81
N GLU A 489 -0.25 -0.69 -16.17
CA GLU A 489 0.69 -1.35 -15.27
C GLU A 489 1.98 -1.77 -16.00
N GLY A 490 3.14 -1.23 -15.57
CA GLY A 490 4.43 -1.45 -16.23
C GLY A 490 4.60 -0.75 -17.59
N LEU A 491 3.69 0.18 -17.95
CA LEU A 491 3.81 1.01 -19.14
C LEU A 491 3.89 2.47 -18.74
N ASP A 492 5.10 2.98 -18.71
CA ASP A 492 5.37 4.38 -18.41
C ASP A 492 5.69 5.14 -19.70
N VAL A 493 5.11 6.32 -19.81
CA VAL A 493 5.42 7.29 -20.86
C VAL A 493 6.06 8.49 -20.19
N PHE A 494 7.28 8.77 -20.55
CA PHE A 494 8.04 9.85 -19.92
C PHE A 494 8.70 10.77 -20.94
N ARG A 495 8.95 12.00 -20.50
CA ARG A 495 9.63 13.03 -21.26
C ARG A 495 11.09 13.09 -20.81
N ALA A 496 12.00 13.19 -21.76
CA ALA A 496 13.40 13.37 -21.47
C ALA A 496 14.05 14.31 -22.50
N PRO A 497 14.96 15.18 -22.10
CA PRO A 497 15.72 15.98 -23.04
C PRO A 497 16.54 15.08 -23.97
N VAL A 498 16.69 15.48 -25.23
CA VAL A 498 17.55 14.75 -26.17
C VAL A 498 18.98 14.80 -25.65
N PRO A 499 19.63 13.64 -25.40
CA PRO A 499 21.02 13.62 -24.97
C PRO A 499 21.92 14.34 -25.98
N ARG A 500 22.78 15.29 -25.52
CA ARG A 500 23.63 16.13 -26.40
C ARG A 500 24.38 15.33 -27.45
N GLN A 501 24.83 14.11 -27.12
CA GLN A 501 25.56 13.21 -28.02
C GLN A 501 24.68 12.62 -29.14
N LEU A 502 23.37 12.73 -29.04
CA LEU A 502 22.40 12.21 -30.01
C LEU A 502 21.75 13.32 -30.84
N VAL A 503 21.88 14.58 -30.46
CA VAL A 503 21.34 15.72 -31.21
C VAL A 503 21.88 15.70 -32.64
N GLY A 504 21.00 15.83 -33.64
CA GLY A 504 21.33 15.79 -35.06
C GLY A 504 21.64 14.42 -35.65
N ARG A 505 21.70 13.34 -34.85
CA ARG A 505 21.83 11.96 -35.36
C ARG A 505 20.48 11.38 -35.76
N PRO A 506 20.41 10.57 -36.82
CA PRO A 506 19.19 9.80 -37.12
C PRO A 506 18.78 8.92 -35.93
N LEU A 507 17.46 8.83 -35.67
CA LEU A 507 16.92 8.03 -34.55
C LEU A 507 17.41 6.56 -34.62
N GLN A 508 17.46 5.97 -35.80
CA GLN A 508 17.95 4.59 -36.00
C GLN A 508 19.42 4.38 -35.58
N GLU A 509 20.26 5.40 -35.66
CA GLU A 509 21.67 5.34 -35.27
C GLU A 509 21.91 5.67 -33.79
N ALA A 510 20.88 6.15 -33.09
CA ALA A 510 20.95 6.46 -31.67
C ALA A 510 20.99 5.21 -30.78
N HIS A 511 20.51 4.08 -31.28
CA HIS A 511 20.43 2.78 -30.58
C HIS A 511 19.79 2.87 -29.17
N ILE A 512 18.88 3.84 -28.95
CA ILE A 512 18.25 4.08 -27.65
C ILE A 512 17.54 2.82 -27.18
N ARG A 513 16.74 2.20 -28.05
CA ARG A 513 15.97 1.00 -27.75
C ARG A 513 16.84 -0.18 -27.29
N GLU A 514 17.95 -0.40 -27.95
CA GLU A 514 18.86 -1.52 -27.66
C GLU A 514 19.63 -1.32 -26.35
N ARG A 515 19.96 -0.06 -26.05
CA ARG A 515 20.78 0.29 -24.88
C ARG A 515 19.98 0.45 -23.59
N THR A 516 18.73 0.87 -23.72
CA THR A 516 17.92 1.26 -22.56
C THR A 516 16.65 0.44 -22.38
N GLY A 517 16.14 -0.19 -23.46
CA GLY A 517 14.82 -0.81 -23.46
C GLY A 517 13.68 0.19 -23.71
N CYS A 518 13.95 1.48 -23.93
CA CYS A 518 12.92 2.48 -24.21
C CYS A 518 12.68 2.64 -25.71
N THR A 519 11.43 2.84 -26.10
CA THR A 519 11.05 3.20 -27.46
C THR A 519 10.79 4.70 -27.53
N VAL A 520 11.49 5.40 -28.40
CA VAL A 520 11.17 6.80 -28.74
C VAL A 520 9.93 6.80 -29.65
N VAL A 521 8.86 7.43 -29.22
CA VAL A 521 7.59 7.54 -29.97
C VAL A 521 7.40 8.89 -30.62
N ALA A 522 7.94 9.94 -29.98
CA ALA A 522 7.87 11.30 -30.52
C ALA A 522 9.06 12.15 -30.07
N ALA A 523 9.26 13.28 -30.74
CA ALA A 523 10.11 14.37 -30.25
C ALA A 523 9.34 15.69 -30.34
N ARG A 524 9.66 16.63 -29.47
CA ARG A 524 9.04 17.96 -29.48
C ARG A 524 9.59 18.78 -30.64
N ARG A 525 8.69 19.24 -31.54
CA ARG A 525 9.00 20.13 -32.65
C ARG A 525 7.95 21.22 -32.69
N ASP A 526 8.33 22.47 -32.80
CA ASP A 526 7.41 23.62 -32.80
C ASP A 526 6.43 23.64 -31.63
N GLY A 527 6.90 23.20 -30.43
CA GLY A 527 6.10 23.17 -29.20
C GLY A 527 5.21 21.94 -29.04
N GLN A 528 5.10 21.05 -30.04
CA GLN A 528 4.25 19.87 -30.02
C GLN A 528 5.05 18.58 -30.18
N PHE A 529 4.57 17.47 -29.58
CA PHE A 529 5.15 16.15 -29.80
C PHE A 529 4.70 15.59 -31.15
N ARG A 530 5.68 15.30 -32.01
CA ARG A 530 5.47 14.69 -33.33
C ARG A 530 6.27 13.42 -33.47
N GLN A 531 5.68 12.45 -34.15
CA GLN A 531 6.33 11.17 -34.43
C GLN A 531 7.65 11.39 -35.20
N VAL A 532 8.71 10.66 -34.81
CA VAL A 532 10.04 10.77 -35.42
C VAL A 532 10.27 9.59 -36.36
N PRO A 533 10.40 9.81 -37.67
CA PRO A 533 10.85 8.76 -38.61
C PRO A 533 12.24 8.27 -38.24
N PRO A 534 12.57 6.98 -38.46
CA PRO A 534 13.88 6.39 -38.09
C PRO A 534 15.08 7.11 -38.69
N GLU A 535 14.97 7.60 -39.90
CA GLU A 535 15.99 8.32 -40.65
C GLU A 535 16.08 9.82 -40.30
N SER A 536 15.13 10.34 -39.55
CA SER A 536 15.11 11.77 -39.18
C SER A 536 16.10 12.07 -38.07
N PRO A 537 16.82 13.22 -38.18
CA PRO A 537 17.69 13.66 -37.12
C PRO A 537 16.90 14.05 -35.87
N LEU A 538 17.45 13.70 -34.70
CA LEU A 538 16.88 14.07 -33.42
C LEU A 538 17.06 15.58 -33.18
N PRO A 539 16.04 16.32 -32.80
CA PRO A 539 16.11 17.74 -32.49
C PRO A 539 16.83 18.00 -31.16
N ASP A 540 17.25 19.25 -30.92
CA ASP A 540 17.75 19.67 -29.61
C ASP A 540 16.59 20.13 -28.72
N THR A 541 15.70 19.20 -28.36
CA THR A 541 14.51 19.45 -27.57
C THR A 541 14.22 18.25 -26.65
N GLU A 542 12.98 17.81 -26.55
CA GLU A 542 12.56 16.68 -25.71
C GLU A 542 12.10 15.50 -26.55
N LEU A 543 12.34 14.31 -26.02
CA LEU A 543 11.78 13.04 -26.51
C LEU A 543 10.59 12.62 -25.64
N LEU A 544 9.62 11.98 -26.27
CA LEU A 544 8.62 11.17 -25.60
C LEU A 544 8.99 9.70 -25.77
N LEU A 545 9.17 9.02 -24.66
CA LEU A 545 9.64 7.63 -24.61
C LEU A 545 8.60 6.75 -23.95
N ILE A 546 8.55 5.49 -24.38
CA ILE A 546 7.77 4.42 -23.76
C ILE A 546 8.75 3.38 -23.23
N GLY A 547 8.52 2.91 -22.02
CA GLY A 547 9.28 1.83 -21.40
C GLY A 547 8.58 1.30 -20.17
N ASP A 548 9.17 0.28 -19.57
CA ASP A 548 8.88 -0.09 -18.20
C ASP A 548 9.74 0.76 -17.26
N GLU A 549 9.44 0.70 -15.99
CA GLU A 549 10.11 1.45 -14.94
C GLU A 549 11.64 1.20 -14.90
N ASP A 550 12.07 -0.03 -15.15
CA ASP A 550 13.49 -0.38 -15.23
C ASP A 550 14.18 0.22 -16.47
N SER A 551 13.45 0.32 -17.58
CA SER A 551 13.93 0.91 -18.83
C SER A 551 14.11 2.43 -18.69
N GLU A 552 13.21 3.11 -18.00
CA GLU A 552 13.32 4.53 -17.67
C GLU A 552 14.61 4.79 -16.85
N GLY A 553 14.81 4.01 -15.77
CA GLY A 553 16.04 4.09 -14.96
C GLY A 553 17.32 3.85 -15.79
N ARG A 554 17.30 2.85 -16.68
CA ARG A 554 18.43 2.60 -17.60
C ARG A 554 18.65 3.72 -18.59
N PHE A 555 17.58 4.39 -19.04
CA PHE A 555 17.71 5.54 -19.95
C PHE A 555 18.49 6.68 -19.27
N PHE A 556 18.08 7.11 -18.08
CA PHE A 556 18.77 8.18 -17.36
C PHE A 556 20.18 7.79 -16.91
N ALA A 557 20.42 6.53 -16.58
CA ALA A 557 21.76 6.03 -16.27
C ALA A 557 22.69 6.00 -17.51
N THR A 558 22.14 5.68 -18.69
CA THR A 558 22.89 5.60 -19.95
C THR A 558 23.17 6.98 -20.56
N PHE A 559 22.23 7.91 -20.34
CA PHE A 559 22.24 9.26 -20.87
C PHE A 559 22.02 10.27 -19.74
N PRO A 560 23.01 10.46 -18.84
CA PRO A 560 22.87 11.38 -17.74
C PRO A 560 22.64 12.80 -18.29
N THR A 561 21.55 13.41 -17.86
CA THR A 561 21.29 14.83 -18.11
C THR A 561 22.24 15.62 -17.22
N PRO A 562 23.00 16.62 -17.71
CA PRO A 562 23.72 17.51 -16.83
C PRO A 562 22.67 18.19 -15.92
N LEU A 563 22.82 18.03 -14.60
CA LEU A 563 22.08 18.86 -13.66
C LEU A 563 22.26 20.31 -14.11
N GLU A 564 21.16 21.03 -14.32
CA GLU A 564 21.18 22.49 -14.46
C GLU A 564 21.73 23.10 -13.17
N THR A 565 23.06 23.13 -13.05
CA THR A 565 23.76 23.97 -12.09
C THR A 565 23.66 25.39 -12.58
N GLY A 566 22.64 26.12 -12.13
CA GLY A 566 22.61 27.53 -12.48
C GLY A 566 21.29 28.25 -12.26
N ARG A 567 20.77 28.29 -11.04
CA ARG A 567 20.20 29.55 -10.58
C ARG A 567 21.35 30.34 -9.98
N ASP A 568 21.90 31.21 -10.82
CA ASP A 568 22.88 32.24 -10.42
C ASP A 568 22.20 33.16 -9.38
N PRO A 569 22.68 33.27 -8.13
CA PRO A 569 22.05 34.13 -7.12
C PRO A 569 22.38 35.62 -7.31
N ALA A 570 22.89 36.03 -8.50
CA ALA A 570 23.44 37.38 -8.74
C ALA A 570 22.48 38.33 -9.48
N SER A 571 21.17 38.10 -9.60
CA SER A 571 20.26 39.06 -10.25
C SER A 571 19.14 39.59 -9.34
N GLN A 572 19.42 39.78 -8.03
CA GLN A 572 18.63 40.69 -7.19
C GLN A 572 19.54 41.73 -6.58
N GLY A 573 19.77 42.81 -7.34
CA GLY A 573 20.52 43.96 -6.87
C GLY A 573 20.59 45.03 -7.95
N SER A 574 19.52 45.75 -8.17
CA SER A 574 19.46 47.19 -8.55
C SER A 574 17.98 47.66 -8.56
#